data_241a1658b1cabbd9df70f2a29c398f78
#
_entry.id   241a1658b1cabbd9df70f2a29c398f78
#
_cell.length_a   1.000
_cell.length_b   1.000
_cell.length_c   1.000
_cell.angle_alpha   90.00
_cell.angle_beta   90.00
_cell.angle_gamma   90.00
#
_symmetry.space_group_name_H-M   'P 1'
#
loop_
_entity.id
_entity.type
_entity.pdbx_description
1 polymer ?
#
loop_
_entity_poly.entity_id
_entity_poly.type
_entity_poly.pdbx_seq_one_letter_code
_entity_poly.pdbx_strand_id
1 'polypeptide(L)'
;MFSLAACGSQQETSTEETKEEAKAEETTEAPKYKIGVITGTVSQGEEEFRAGQKIKEMYGDMIVTQTYPDNFMKEQETTISNILGVASDPDVKAIVMVQAIPGTSAAIDQLREVRPDILFIAGVPGEDPDVIASKADVVFQADELGMGTAVIDQANKMGAKTFVHYSFPRHMSYALLAKRRDLFKVRCEELGIKFVDATAPDPTGDAGVPGAQQFILEDVPRKIEEFGKDTAFFSTNCSMQEPLIKASLQGGAILPQQCCPSPYHGYPGALGIEIPDDKKGDIEFAVEQIKGKVAEGNGTGRFSTWPVPVNMMFVEAGVEYAKAYIEGQTDGKADQAKVKELFEKYAGVEMELTTYENEETGKKHDNFFMVLSGYITF
;
A
#
# COMPACT_ATOMS: atom_id res chain seq x y z
N MET A 1 -27.85 -94.65 -14.89
CA MET A 1 -26.62 -95.14 -15.58
C MET A 1 -25.63 -94.01 -15.57
N PHE A 2 -24.45 -94.31 -15.00
CA PHE A 2 -23.20 -93.57 -15.08
C PHE A 2 -23.18 -92.11 -14.51
N SER A 3 -22.67 -91.77 -13.29
CA SER A 3 -21.26 -91.83 -12.83
C SER A 3 -20.27 -91.00 -13.61
N LEU A 4 -19.72 -90.03 -12.97
CA LEU A 4 -18.29 -89.73 -12.71
C LEU A 4 -18.19 -88.25 -12.34
N ALA A 5 -17.86 -87.87 -11.19
CA ALA A 5 -16.66 -87.54 -10.45
C ALA A 5 -15.56 -86.83 -11.27
N ALA A 6 -15.17 -85.62 -10.82
CA ALA A 6 -13.76 -85.28 -10.62
C ALA A 6 -13.66 -83.78 -10.06
N CYS A 7 -13.01 -83.68 -8.93
CA CYS A 7 -11.91 -82.77 -8.56
C CYS A 7 -11.99 -81.33 -9.06
N GLY A 8 -12.17 -80.30 -8.26
CA GLY A 8 -11.26 -79.94 -7.17
C GLY A 8 -10.25 -78.86 -7.64
N SER A 9 -10.52 -77.59 -7.45
CA SER A 9 -9.47 -76.63 -7.15
C SER A 9 -10.10 -75.44 -6.38
N GLN A 10 -9.71 -75.31 -5.14
CA GLN A 10 -9.95 -74.15 -4.36
C GLN A 10 -9.20 -72.99 -4.98
N GLN A 11 -9.95 -71.89 -5.25
CA GLN A 11 -9.39 -70.60 -5.58
C GLN A 11 -9.67 -69.71 -4.37
N GLU A 12 -8.62 -69.42 -3.59
CA GLU A 12 -8.63 -68.43 -2.53
C GLU A 12 -8.93 -67.05 -3.15
N THR A 13 -10.06 -66.49 -2.77
CA THR A 13 -10.36 -65.08 -3.01
C THR A 13 -9.74 -64.29 -1.87
N SER A 14 -8.59 -63.66 -2.19
CA SER A 14 -8.04 -62.60 -1.33
C SER A 14 -8.95 -61.39 -1.40
N THR A 15 -9.63 -61.10 -0.32
CA THR A 15 -10.32 -59.86 -0.05
C THR A 15 -9.25 -58.78 0.23
N GLU A 16 -8.94 -57.95 -0.74
CA GLU A 16 -8.25 -56.66 -0.50
C GLU A 16 -9.20 -55.76 0.29
N GLU A 17 -8.94 -55.59 1.59
CA GLU A 17 -9.48 -54.48 2.38
C GLU A 17 -8.86 -53.20 1.87
N THR A 18 -9.63 -52.44 1.12
CA THR A 18 -9.37 -51.05 0.81
C THR A 18 -9.46 -50.26 2.11
N LYS A 19 -8.33 -49.92 2.72
CA LYS A 19 -8.25 -48.91 3.77
C LYS A 19 -8.59 -47.58 3.10
N GLU A 20 -9.81 -47.12 3.30
CA GLU A 20 -10.14 -45.69 3.19
C GLU A 20 -9.33 -44.97 4.28
N GLU A 21 -8.27 -44.29 3.87
CA GLU A 21 -7.62 -43.29 4.71
C GLU A 21 -8.64 -42.16 4.94
N ALA A 22 -9.25 -42.16 6.12
CA ALA A 22 -9.99 -41.03 6.61
C ALA A 22 -9.03 -39.82 6.65
N LYS A 23 -9.23 -38.89 5.73
CA LYS A 23 -8.64 -37.56 5.77
C LYS A 23 -9.10 -36.96 7.11
N ALA A 24 -8.18 -36.84 8.05
CA ALA A 24 -8.44 -36.12 9.28
C ALA A 24 -8.81 -34.68 8.87
N GLU A 25 -10.05 -34.30 9.10
CA GLU A 25 -10.42 -32.88 9.14
C GLU A 25 -9.57 -32.27 10.27
N GLU A 26 -8.60 -31.44 9.88
CA GLU A 26 -7.95 -30.54 10.83
C GLU A 26 -9.05 -29.64 11.39
N THR A 27 -9.49 -29.96 12.59
CA THR A 27 -10.27 -29.02 13.39
C THR A 27 -9.34 -27.87 13.73
N THR A 28 -9.37 -26.81 12.93
CA THR A 28 -8.70 -25.56 13.27
C THR A 28 -9.34 -25.05 14.55
N GLU A 29 -8.60 -25.10 15.67
CA GLU A 29 -9.02 -24.43 16.89
C GLU A 29 -9.35 -22.97 16.57
N ALA A 30 -10.44 -22.44 17.15
CA ALA A 30 -10.80 -21.04 16.99
C ALA A 30 -9.60 -20.15 17.38
N PRO A 31 -9.32 -19.08 16.61
CA PRO A 31 -8.17 -18.22 16.88
C PRO A 31 -8.27 -17.63 18.29
N LYS A 32 -7.17 -17.66 19.02
CA LYS A 32 -7.10 -17.18 20.42
C LYS A 32 -7.21 -15.65 20.52
N TYR A 33 -7.12 -14.93 19.39
CA TYR A 33 -7.22 -13.49 19.27
C TYR A 33 -7.64 -13.11 17.86
N LYS A 34 -8.07 -11.84 17.69
CA LYS A 34 -8.39 -11.26 16.39
C LYS A 34 -7.59 -9.99 16.14
N ILE A 35 -7.43 -9.65 14.87
CA ILE A 35 -6.81 -8.42 14.39
C ILE A 35 -7.81 -7.69 13.50
N GLY A 36 -8.10 -6.44 13.84
CA GLY A 36 -8.85 -5.55 12.99
C GLY A 36 -7.99 -5.02 11.84
N VAL A 37 -8.53 -5.00 10.64
CA VAL A 37 -7.88 -4.39 9.45
C VAL A 37 -8.85 -3.37 8.87
N ILE A 38 -8.47 -2.10 8.89
CA ILE A 38 -9.30 -0.99 8.42
C ILE A 38 -8.60 -0.33 7.25
N THR A 39 -9.27 -0.27 6.11
CA THR A 39 -8.73 0.29 4.87
C THR A 39 -9.75 1.21 4.20
N GLY A 40 -9.35 1.85 3.09
CA GLY A 40 -10.30 2.48 2.18
C GLY A 40 -11.17 1.46 1.48
N THR A 41 -12.15 1.96 0.73
CA THR A 41 -12.87 1.18 -0.26
C THR A 41 -12.04 1.06 -1.54
N VAL A 42 -12.51 0.32 -2.52
CA VAL A 42 -11.87 0.23 -3.86
C VAL A 42 -11.67 1.62 -4.49
N SER A 43 -12.58 2.58 -4.25
CA SER A 43 -12.48 3.92 -4.83
C SER A 43 -11.45 4.83 -4.17
N GLN A 44 -11.11 4.59 -2.90
CA GLN A 44 -10.17 5.41 -2.13
C GLN A 44 -8.79 4.78 -1.96
N GLY A 45 -8.72 3.44 -1.91
CA GLY A 45 -7.48 2.71 -1.70
C GLY A 45 -7.63 1.25 -2.12
N GLU A 46 -7.68 0.98 -3.44
CA GLU A 46 -7.89 -0.39 -3.94
C GLU A 46 -6.82 -1.36 -3.43
N GLU A 47 -5.56 -0.95 -3.39
CA GLU A 47 -4.46 -1.80 -2.96
C GLU A 47 -4.63 -2.25 -1.51
N GLU A 48 -4.89 -1.31 -0.60
CA GLU A 48 -5.11 -1.59 0.82
C GLU A 48 -6.36 -2.46 1.03
N PHE A 49 -7.42 -2.16 0.29
CA PHE A 49 -8.65 -2.96 0.33
C PHE A 49 -8.37 -4.40 -0.13
N ARG A 50 -7.67 -4.59 -1.24
CA ARG A 50 -7.29 -5.92 -1.75
C ARG A 50 -6.35 -6.67 -0.80
N ALA A 51 -5.39 -5.97 -0.20
CA ALA A 51 -4.53 -6.56 0.83
C ALA A 51 -5.34 -7.03 2.04
N GLY A 52 -6.32 -6.22 2.50
CA GLY A 52 -7.23 -6.59 3.57
C GLY A 52 -8.06 -7.84 3.24
N GLN A 53 -8.57 -7.96 2.01
CA GLN A 53 -9.27 -9.16 1.54
C GLN A 53 -8.35 -10.39 1.53
N LYS A 54 -7.15 -10.25 0.97
CA LYS A 54 -6.15 -11.34 0.92
C LYS A 54 -5.80 -11.85 2.31
N ILE A 55 -5.55 -10.95 3.26
CA ILE A 55 -5.28 -11.32 4.66
C ILE A 55 -6.47 -12.01 5.30
N LYS A 56 -7.70 -11.54 5.02
CA LYS A 56 -8.93 -12.21 5.49
C LYS A 56 -9.08 -13.62 4.91
N GLU A 57 -8.78 -13.82 3.66
CA GLU A 57 -8.77 -15.16 3.03
C GLU A 57 -7.70 -16.06 3.65
N MET A 58 -6.52 -15.52 3.93
CA MET A 58 -5.39 -16.27 4.48
C MET A 58 -5.61 -16.71 5.94
N TYR A 59 -6.18 -15.84 6.77
CA TYR A 59 -6.28 -16.03 8.22
C TYR A 59 -7.70 -16.24 8.74
N GLY A 60 -8.71 -16.24 7.86
CA GLY A 60 -10.09 -16.54 8.21
C GLY A 60 -10.64 -15.67 9.34
N ASP A 61 -11.17 -16.31 10.37
CA ASP A 61 -11.84 -15.63 11.48
C ASP A 61 -10.90 -14.85 12.43
N MET A 62 -9.60 -15.00 12.27
CA MET A 62 -8.63 -14.17 12.98
C MET A 62 -8.70 -12.69 12.51
N ILE A 63 -9.15 -12.42 11.30
CA ILE A 63 -9.17 -11.08 10.73
C ILE A 63 -10.61 -10.52 10.71
N VAL A 64 -10.77 -9.31 11.23
CA VAL A 64 -12.00 -8.51 11.15
C VAL A 64 -11.72 -7.34 10.23
N THR A 65 -12.33 -7.30 9.05
CA THR A 65 -12.16 -6.21 8.08
C THR A 65 -13.24 -5.16 8.23
N GLN A 66 -12.88 -3.89 8.06
CA GLN A 66 -13.79 -2.76 7.97
C GLN A 66 -13.23 -1.73 7.00
N THR A 67 -14.08 -0.88 6.43
CA THR A 67 -13.65 0.25 5.60
C THR A 67 -14.06 1.58 6.24
N TYR A 68 -13.28 2.62 5.98
CA TYR A 68 -13.71 3.98 6.24
C TYR A 68 -14.54 4.52 5.05
N PRO A 69 -15.38 5.57 5.23
CA PRO A 69 -16.24 6.08 4.18
C PRO A 69 -15.44 6.81 3.07
N ASP A 70 -15.96 6.76 1.83
CA ASP A 70 -15.31 7.45 0.70
C ASP A 70 -15.20 8.96 0.91
N ASN A 71 -16.19 9.57 1.56
CA ASN A 71 -16.19 11.00 1.87
C ASN A 71 -15.64 11.28 3.27
N PHE A 72 -14.56 10.60 3.63
CA PHE A 72 -13.97 10.59 4.98
C PHE A 72 -13.71 11.99 5.56
N MET A 73 -13.39 12.99 4.72
CA MET A 73 -13.17 14.36 5.19
C MET A 73 -14.43 15.01 5.81
N LYS A 74 -15.62 14.59 5.39
CA LYS A 74 -16.91 15.06 5.92
C LYS A 74 -17.57 14.08 6.87
N GLU A 75 -17.07 12.84 6.94
CA GLU A 75 -17.66 11.74 7.67
C GLU A 75 -16.71 11.17 8.74
N GLN A 76 -15.98 12.05 9.43
CA GLN A 76 -15.00 11.62 10.45
C GLN A 76 -15.66 10.84 11.60
N GLU A 77 -16.88 11.20 12.00
CA GLU A 77 -17.63 10.47 13.04
C GLU A 77 -17.96 9.03 12.60
N THR A 78 -18.19 8.81 11.31
CA THR A 78 -18.38 7.46 10.77
C THR A 78 -17.07 6.66 10.85
N THR A 79 -15.93 7.30 10.55
CA THR A 79 -14.60 6.68 10.68
C THR A 79 -14.34 6.27 12.14
N ILE A 80 -14.57 7.19 13.08
CA ILE A 80 -14.44 6.90 14.51
C ILE A 80 -15.33 5.71 14.90
N SER A 81 -16.61 5.76 14.54
CA SER A 81 -17.58 4.70 14.86
C SER A 81 -17.16 3.33 14.29
N ASN A 82 -16.61 3.30 13.09
CA ASN A 82 -16.13 2.07 12.47
C ASN A 82 -14.94 1.47 13.23
N ILE A 83 -13.98 2.30 13.66
CA ILE A 83 -12.83 1.86 14.47
C ILE A 83 -13.31 1.33 15.83
N LEU A 84 -14.21 2.07 16.51
CA LEU A 84 -14.81 1.64 17.78
C LEU A 84 -15.59 0.33 17.62
N GLY A 85 -16.30 0.18 16.50
CA GLY A 85 -17.06 -1.04 16.16
C GLY A 85 -16.15 -2.27 16.06
N VAL A 86 -15.02 -2.17 15.39
CA VAL A 86 -14.01 -3.25 15.32
C VAL A 86 -13.45 -3.58 16.71
N ALA A 87 -13.14 -2.55 17.51
CA ALA A 87 -12.60 -2.71 18.86
C ALA A 87 -13.61 -3.25 19.88
N SER A 88 -14.91 -3.27 19.57
CA SER A 88 -15.95 -3.77 20.46
C SER A 88 -15.90 -5.28 20.66
N ASP A 89 -15.31 -6.02 19.72
CA ASP A 89 -15.03 -7.45 19.88
C ASP A 89 -13.90 -7.64 20.91
N PRO A 90 -14.13 -8.33 22.03
CA PRO A 90 -13.14 -8.50 23.10
C PRO A 90 -11.91 -9.31 22.68
N ASP A 91 -12.03 -10.11 21.61
CA ASP A 91 -10.95 -10.93 21.06
C ASP A 91 -9.99 -10.10 20.19
N VAL A 92 -10.38 -8.89 19.73
CA VAL A 92 -9.50 -8.00 18.97
C VAL A 92 -8.38 -7.48 19.87
N LYS A 93 -7.13 -7.76 19.54
CA LYS A 93 -5.92 -7.38 20.28
C LYS A 93 -5.01 -6.43 19.51
N ALA A 94 -5.24 -6.24 18.22
CA ALA A 94 -4.58 -5.23 17.41
C ALA A 94 -5.51 -4.69 16.34
N ILE A 95 -5.28 -3.44 15.91
CA ILE A 95 -5.96 -2.84 14.77
C ILE A 95 -4.91 -2.21 13.86
N VAL A 96 -4.91 -2.63 12.59
CA VAL A 96 -4.07 -2.11 11.50
C VAL A 96 -4.95 -1.23 10.62
N MET A 97 -4.62 0.05 10.53
CA MET A 97 -5.38 1.06 9.78
C MET A 97 -4.50 1.63 8.66
N VAL A 98 -4.84 1.37 7.42
CA VAL A 98 -4.14 1.88 6.23
C VAL A 98 -5.17 2.30 5.17
N GLN A 99 -5.27 3.53 4.78
CA GLN A 99 -4.68 4.78 5.25
C GLN A 99 -5.32 5.20 6.59
N ALA A 100 -4.53 5.68 7.53
CA ALA A 100 -5.05 6.18 8.81
C ALA A 100 -5.54 7.63 8.64
N ILE A 101 -6.78 7.77 8.18
CA ILE A 101 -7.41 9.05 7.81
C ILE A 101 -7.81 9.90 9.04
N PRO A 102 -8.15 11.20 8.87
CA PRO A 102 -8.60 12.03 9.96
C PRO A 102 -9.77 11.42 10.76
N GLY A 103 -9.64 11.47 12.09
CA GLY A 103 -10.50 10.76 13.05
C GLY A 103 -9.85 9.54 13.70
N THR A 104 -8.75 9.03 13.13
CA THR A 104 -8.01 7.89 13.67
C THR A 104 -7.46 8.17 15.06
N SER A 105 -6.78 9.30 15.26
CA SER A 105 -6.25 9.70 16.59
C SER A 105 -7.34 9.83 17.63
N ALA A 106 -8.49 10.42 17.27
CA ALA A 106 -9.62 10.58 18.19
C ALA A 106 -10.23 9.22 18.58
N ALA A 107 -10.33 8.27 17.65
CA ALA A 107 -10.79 6.91 17.94
C ALA A 107 -9.83 6.18 18.88
N ILE A 108 -8.51 6.29 18.64
CA ILE A 108 -7.49 5.70 19.51
C ILE A 108 -7.59 6.26 20.92
N ASP A 109 -7.75 7.58 21.10
CA ASP A 109 -7.88 8.21 22.42
C ASP A 109 -9.08 7.65 23.19
N GLN A 110 -10.25 7.52 22.55
CA GLN A 110 -11.44 6.95 23.19
C GLN A 110 -11.20 5.46 23.57
N LEU A 111 -10.51 4.71 22.71
CA LEU A 111 -10.24 3.29 22.97
C LEU A 111 -9.19 3.08 24.06
N ARG A 112 -8.21 3.99 24.23
CA ARG A 112 -7.20 3.88 25.29
C ARG A 112 -7.82 3.88 26.70
N GLU A 113 -8.97 4.54 26.87
CA GLU A 113 -9.67 4.58 28.15
C GLU A 113 -10.35 3.24 28.51
N VAL A 114 -10.83 2.50 27.51
CA VAL A 114 -11.65 1.30 27.69
C VAL A 114 -10.99 0.01 27.19
N ARG A 115 -10.07 0.10 26.25
CA ARG A 115 -9.33 -1.01 25.63
C ARG A 115 -7.83 -0.69 25.52
N PRO A 116 -7.14 -0.49 26.65
CA PRO A 116 -5.69 -0.22 26.66
C PRO A 116 -4.84 -1.41 26.20
N ASP A 117 -5.44 -2.59 26.07
CA ASP A 117 -4.84 -3.84 25.62
C ASP A 117 -4.63 -3.91 24.10
N ILE A 118 -5.29 -3.06 23.31
CA ILE A 118 -5.18 -3.09 21.86
C ILE A 118 -3.88 -2.42 21.38
N LEU A 119 -3.16 -3.08 20.48
CA LEU A 119 -2.08 -2.49 19.69
C LEU A 119 -2.67 -1.74 18.50
N PHE A 120 -2.32 -0.47 18.33
CA PHE A 120 -2.75 0.35 17.20
C PHE A 120 -1.58 0.59 16.23
N ILE A 121 -1.75 0.15 14.98
CA ILE A 121 -0.81 0.37 13.88
C ILE A 121 -1.48 1.27 12.86
N ALA A 122 -0.87 2.43 12.59
CA ALA A 122 -1.38 3.42 11.65
C ALA A 122 -0.44 3.51 10.43
N GLY A 123 -0.92 3.15 9.24
CA GLY A 123 -0.17 3.29 7.99
C GLY A 123 -0.67 4.47 7.17
N VAL A 124 0.23 5.19 6.52
CA VAL A 124 -0.07 6.34 5.65
C VAL A 124 -1.03 7.34 6.32
N PRO A 125 -0.65 7.90 7.48
CA PRO A 125 -1.56 8.77 8.23
C PRO A 125 -1.87 10.08 7.49
N GLY A 126 -3.16 10.44 7.48
CA GLY A 126 -3.66 11.73 6.99
C GLY A 126 -3.77 12.81 8.07
N GLU A 127 -3.20 12.57 9.25
CA GLU A 127 -3.15 13.48 10.38
C GLU A 127 -1.72 14.00 10.61
N ASP A 128 -1.56 15.01 11.46
CA ASP A 128 -0.24 15.53 11.81
C ASP A 128 0.66 14.44 12.37
N PRO A 129 1.92 14.31 11.91
CA PRO A 129 2.83 13.24 12.34
C PRO A 129 3.08 13.19 13.84
N ASP A 130 3.22 14.33 14.51
CA ASP A 130 3.41 14.40 15.96
C ASP A 130 2.15 13.95 16.71
N VAL A 131 0.96 14.24 16.15
CA VAL A 131 -0.33 13.84 16.73
C VAL A 131 -0.49 12.35 16.63
N ILE A 132 -0.44 11.77 15.43
CA ILE A 132 -0.68 10.35 15.25
C ILE A 132 0.36 9.50 15.96
N ALA A 133 1.64 9.89 15.94
CA ALA A 133 2.72 9.20 16.65
C ALA A 133 2.55 9.22 18.17
N SER A 134 1.86 10.24 18.72
CA SER A 134 1.55 10.28 20.15
C SER A 134 0.40 9.36 20.56
N LYS A 135 -0.38 8.83 19.61
CA LYS A 135 -1.60 8.05 19.83
C LYS A 135 -1.45 6.58 19.42
N ALA A 136 -0.99 6.34 18.21
CA ALA A 136 -0.72 4.99 17.72
C ALA A 136 0.52 4.39 18.39
N ASP A 137 0.56 3.06 18.52
CA ASP A 137 1.73 2.37 19.05
C ASP A 137 2.83 2.24 18.00
N VAL A 138 2.43 2.10 16.73
CA VAL A 138 3.32 2.02 15.56
C VAL A 138 2.73 2.83 14.41
N VAL A 139 3.58 3.57 13.71
CA VAL A 139 3.20 4.31 12.51
C VAL A 139 4.09 3.87 11.36
N PHE A 140 3.49 3.57 10.20
CA PHE A 140 4.17 3.26 8.95
C PHE A 140 3.93 4.34 7.91
N GLN A 141 4.99 4.81 7.29
CA GLN A 141 4.93 5.82 6.23
C GLN A 141 5.99 5.51 5.17
N ALA A 142 5.69 5.77 3.89
CA ALA A 142 6.75 5.94 2.91
C ALA A 142 7.63 7.13 3.33
N ASP A 143 8.94 7.02 3.18
CA ASP A 143 9.84 8.09 3.60
C ASP A 143 9.69 9.32 2.68
N GLU A 144 8.73 10.17 3.05
CA GLU A 144 8.41 11.39 2.30
C GLU A 144 9.63 12.33 2.18
N LEU A 145 10.49 12.34 3.19
CA LEU A 145 11.69 13.17 3.19
C LEU A 145 12.77 12.57 2.28
N GLY A 146 13.06 11.27 2.43
CA GLY A 146 13.97 10.54 1.53
C GLY A 146 13.49 10.57 0.09
N MET A 147 12.18 10.42 -0.16
CA MET A 147 11.58 10.59 -1.50
C MET A 147 11.80 11.99 -2.06
N GLY A 148 11.90 13.03 -1.22
CA GLY A 148 12.21 14.39 -1.65
C GLY A 148 13.52 14.52 -2.45
N THR A 149 14.44 13.60 -2.25
CA THR A 149 15.71 13.51 -3.01
C THR A 149 15.64 12.38 -4.04
N ALA A 150 15.22 11.18 -3.62
CA ALA A 150 15.29 9.97 -4.45
C ALA A 150 14.46 10.06 -5.74
N VAL A 151 13.28 10.69 -5.71
CA VAL A 151 12.42 10.88 -6.89
C VAL A 151 13.09 11.77 -7.93
N ILE A 152 13.75 12.85 -7.49
CA ILE A 152 14.45 13.77 -8.40
C ILE A 152 15.71 13.12 -8.96
N ASP A 153 16.44 12.35 -8.15
CA ASP A 153 17.59 11.58 -8.61
C ASP A 153 17.17 10.54 -9.67
N GLN A 154 16.06 9.86 -9.46
CA GLN A 154 15.49 8.93 -10.43
C GLN A 154 15.06 9.66 -11.71
N ALA A 155 14.37 10.81 -11.59
CA ALA A 155 14.00 11.64 -12.75
C ALA A 155 15.24 12.10 -13.55
N ASN A 156 16.29 12.53 -12.85
CA ASN A 156 17.57 12.91 -13.47
C ASN A 156 18.22 11.74 -14.20
N LYS A 157 18.28 10.57 -13.57
CA LYS A 157 18.79 9.32 -14.19
C LYS A 157 18.03 8.96 -15.47
N MET A 158 16.72 9.25 -15.51
CA MET A 158 15.85 9.04 -16.68
C MET A 158 15.94 10.17 -17.71
N GLY A 159 16.76 11.21 -17.48
CA GLY A 159 17.04 12.29 -18.42
C GLY A 159 16.12 13.50 -18.30
N ALA A 160 15.42 13.70 -17.20
CA ALA A 160 14.55 14.84 -16.99
C ALA A 160 15.32 16.18 -17.05
N LYS A 161 14.71 17.18 -17.69
CA LYS A 161 15.17 18.58 -17.73
C LYS A 161 14.20 19.51 -17.00
N THR A 162 12.94 19.09 -16.89
CA THR A 162 11.89 19.76 -16.13
C THR A 162 11.19 18.74 -15.24
N PHE A 163 10.82 19.16 -14.03
CA PHE A 163 10.03 18.36 -13.09
C PHE A 163 8.76 19.14 -12.74
N VAL A 164 7.59 18.61 -13.08
CA VAL A 164 6.28 19.20 -12.79
C VAL A 164 5.67 18.46 -11.61
N HIS A 165 5.39 19.22 -10.54
CA HIS A 165 4.79 18.75 -9.31
C HIS A 165 3.31 19.16 -9.25
N TYR A 166 2.38 18.22 -9.43
CA TYR A 166 0.96 18.44 -9.24
C TYR A 166 0.54 18.25 -7.79
N SER A 167 -0.08 19.29 -7.24
CA SER A 167 -0.61 19.27 -5.87
C SER A 167 -1.80 20.23 -5.74
N PHE A 168 -2.34 20.36 -4.53
CA PHE A 168 -3.43 21.27 -4.20
C PHE A 168 -3.33 21.73 -2.72
N PRO A 169 -4.02 22.83 -2.31
CA PRO A 169 -3.80 23.44 -1.00
C PRO A 169 -3.91 22.49 0.21
N ARG A 170 -4.87 21.59 0.22
CA ARG A 170 -5.03 20.62 1.31
C ARG A 170 -3.79 19.73 1.46
N HIS A 171 -3.26 19.15 0.38
CA HIS A 171 -2.05 18.33 0.45
C HIS A 171 -0.82 19.17 0.85
N MET A 172 -0.76 20.43 0.44
CA MET A 172 0.33 21.33 0.85
C MET A 172 0.20 21.82 2.30
N SER A 173 -0.90 21.51 2.99
CA SER A 173 -1.02 21.70 4.44
C SER A 173 -0.51 20.51 5.26
N TYR A 174 -0.22 19.38 4.64
CA TYR A 174 0.36 18.21 5.31
C TYR A 174 1.89 18.41 5.41
N ALA A 175 2.41 18.41 6.63
CA ALA A 175 3.79 18.77 6.92
C ALA A 175 4.82 17.99 6.07
N LEU A 176 4.70 16.65 6.01
CA LEU A 176 5.63 15.80 5.25
C LEU A 176 5.52 16.03 3.74
N LEU A 177 4.32 16.21 3.20
CA LEU A 177 4.13 16.45 1.75
C LEU A 177 4.65 17.82 1.34
N ALA A 178 4.44 18.86 2.17
CA ALA A 178 4.99 20.20 1.94
C ALA A 178 6.52 20.16 1.98
N LYS A 179 7.10 19.47 2.97
CA LYS A 179 8.55 19.32 3.09
C LYS A 179 9.16 18.56 1.91
N ARG A 180 8.54 17.44 1.49
CA ARG A 180 8.95 16.71 0.29
C ARG A 180 8.99 17.61 -0.95
N ARG A 181 7.93 18.42 -1.16
CA ARG A 181 7.88 19.39 -2.28
C ARG A 181 9.04 20.37 -2.21
N ASP A 182 9.39 20.90 -1.03
CA ASP A 182 10.51 21.83 -0.88
C ASP A 182 11.86 21.13 -1.14
N LEU A 183 12.03 19.88 -0.71
CA LEU A 183 13.20 19.07 -1.05
C LEU A 183 13.29 18.78 -2.55
N PHE A 184 12.18 18.50 -3.24
CA PHE A 184 12.16 18.40 -4.70
C PHE A 184 12.72 19.65 -5.37
N LYS A 185 12.29 20.83 -4.90
CA LYS A 185 12.74 22.11 -5.45
C LYS A 185 14.25 22.31 -5.25
N VAL A 186 14.75 22.05 -4.04
CA VAL A 186 16.19 22.15 -3.72
C VAL A 186 16.98 21.16 -4.58
N ARG A 187 16.54 19.89 -4.65
CA ARG A 187 17.27 18.88 -5.43
C ARG A 187 17.24 19.14 -6.93
N CYS A 188 16.15 19.66 -7.46
CA CYS A 188 16.07 20.10 -8.85
C CYS A 188 17.07 21.22 -9.15
N GLU A 189 17.19 22.21 -8.24
CA GLU A 189 18.18 23.29 -8.38
C GLU A 189 19.62 22.77 -8.42
N GLU A 190 19.97 21.86 -7.50
CA GLU A 190 21.29 21.21 -7.44
C GLU A 190 21.64 20.47 -8.74
N LEU A 191 20.66 19.84 -9.38
CA LEU A 191 20.86 19.04 -10.60
C LEU A 191 20.61 19.82 -11.90
N GLY A 192 20.25 21.10 -11.81
CA GLY A 192 19.93 21.94 -12.97
C GLY A 192 18.65 21.53 -13.68
N ILE A 193 17.71 20.93 -12.97
CA ILE A 193 16.37 20.57 -13.45
C ILE A 193 15.42 21.71 -13.12
N LYS A 194 14.61 22.14 -14.10
CA LYS A 194 13.59 23.17 -13.89
C LYS A 194 12.45 22.61 -13.03
N PHE A 195 12.21 23.17 -11.84
CA PHE A 195 11.07 22.82 -11.00
C PHE A 195 9.84 23.66 -11.36
N VAL A 196 8.66 23.04 -11.47
CA VAL A 196 7.38 23.68 -11.77
C VAL A 196 6.31 23.18 -10.81
N ASP A 197 5.79 24.07 -9.95
CA ASP A 197 4.58 23.81 -9.19
C ASP A 197 3.35 23.98 -10.09
N ALA A 198 2.47 23.00 -10.11
CA ALA A 198 1.21 23.03 -10.84
C ALA A 198 0.05 22.69 -9.87
N THR A 199 -0.88 23.64 -9.72
CA THR A 199 -2.06 23.45 -8.87
C THR A 199 -3.12 22.68 -9.64
N ALA A 200 -3.47 21.49 -9.16
CA ALA A 200 -4.59 20.69 -9.64
C ALA A 200 -5.84 20.90 -8.75
N PRO A 201 -7.05 20.58 -9.24
CA PRO A 201 -8.24 20.53 -8.40
C PRO A 201 -8.10 19.48 -7.28
N ASP A 202 -8.55 19.81 -6.06
CA ASP A 202 -8.64 18.83 -4.98
C ASP A 202 -9.73 17.79 -5.29
N PRO A 203 -9.40 16.48 -5.33
CA PRO A 203 -10.39 15.43 -5.59
C PRO A 203 -11.52 15.33 -4.56
N THR A 204 -11.34 15.91 -3.38
CA THR A 204 -12.41 16.02 -2.35
C THR A 204 -13.21 17.33 -2.44
N GLY A 205 -12.84 18.21 -3.39
CA GLY A 205 -13.55 19.46 -3.64
C GLY A 205 -14.77 19.29 -4.56
N ASP A 206 -15.37 20.39 -4.99
CA ASP A 206 -16.62 20.40 -5.75
C ASP A 206 -16.53 19.69 -7.11
N ALA A 207 -15.36 19.74 -7.78
CA ALA A 207 -15.14 19.04 -9.05
C ALA A 207 -14.94 17.54 -8.89
N GLY A 208 -14.67 17.08 -7.66
CA GLY A 208 -14.46 15.68 -7.32
C GLY A 208 -13.28 15.02 -8.04
N VAL A 209 -13.18 13.70 -7.88
CA VAL A 209 -12.19 12.87 -8.59
C VAL A 209 -12.25 13.05 -10.11
N PRO A 210 -13.43 13.05 -10.76
CA PRO A 210 -13.49 13.22 -12.21
C PRO A 210 -12.89 14.54 -12.70
N GLY A 211 -13.13 15.65 -11.97
CA GLY A 211 -12.56 16.96 -12.32
C GLY A 211 -11.05 17.01 -12.19
N ALA A 212 -10.50 16.38 -11.14
CA ALA A 212 -9.05 16.27 -10.95
C ALA A 212 -8.40 15.41 -12.06
N GLN A 213 -9.01 14.29 -12.41
CA GLN A 213 -8.53 13.40 -13.48
C GLN A 213 -8.57 14.09 -14.85
N GLN A 214 -9.67 14.77 -15.17
CA GLN A 214 -9.79 15.52 -16.42
C GLN A 214 -8.74 16.62 -16.52
N PHE A 215 -8.49 17.36 -15.43
CA PHE A 215 -7.45 18.39 -15.39
C PHE A 215 -6.07 17.80 -15.77
N ILE A 216 -5.69 16.65 -15.21
CA ILE A 216 -4.41 15.99 -15.51
C ILE A 216 -4.32 15.60 -17.00
N LEU A 217 -5.39 15.02 -17.56
CA LEU A 217 -5.43 14.63 -18.97
C LEU A 217 -5.29 15.83 -19.93
N GLU A 218 -5.72 17.00 -19.50
CA GLU A 218 -5.62 18.24 -20.30
C GLU A 218 -4.31 19.01 -20.08
N ASP A 219 -3.79 19.03 -18.84
CA ASP A 219 -2.63 19.85 -18.51
C ASP A 219 -1.29 19.17 -18.84
N VAL A 220 -1.17 17.85 -18.69
CA VAL A 220 0.06 17.12 -19.04
C VAL A 220 0.49 17.34 -20.50
N PRO A 221 -0.38 17.21 -21.51
CA PRO A 221 -0.02 17.53 -22.90
C PRO A 221 0.44 18.98 -23.07
N ARG A 222 -0.23 19.95 -22.43
CA ARG A 222 0.17 21.38 -22.47
C ARG A 222 1.56 21.60 -21.87
N LYS A 223 1.87 20.92 -20.76
CA LYS A 223 3.20 20.98 -20.13
C LYS A 223 4.28 20.34 -20.99
N ILE A 224 3.96 19.26 -21.69
CA ILE A 224 4.88 18.61 -22.65
C ILE A 224 5.12 19.53 -23.85
N GLU A 225 4.10 20.23 -24.34
CA GLU A 225 4.24 21.22 -25.41
C GLU A 225 5.13 22.41 -24.96
N GLU A 226 4.96 22.87 -23.72
CA GLU A 226 5.72 23.98 -23.13
C GLU A 226 7.18 23.64 -22.85
N PHE A 227 7.45 22.46 -22.27
CA PHE A 227 8.77 22.11 -21.74
C PHE A 227 9.48 20.97 -22.47
N GLY A 228 8.82 20.31 -23.40
CA GLY A 228 9.36 19.17 -24.13
C GLY A 228 9.15 17.81 -23.42
N LYS A 229 9.53 16.74 -24.13
CA LYS A 229 9.35 15.36 -23.66
C LYS A 229 10.21 14.99 -22.45
N ASP A 230 11.34 15.70 -22.24
CA ASP A 230 12.20 15.47 -21.06
C ASP A 230 11.62 16.15 -19.80
N THR A 231 10.29 16.20 -19.73
CA THR A 231 9.54 16.62 -18.55
C THR A 231 9.14 15.40 -17.72
N ALA A 232 9.55 15.40 -16.47
CA ALA A 232 9.11 14.42 -15.48
C ALA A 232 7.89 14.94 -14.73
N PHE A 233 6.93 14.07 -14.47
CA PHE A 233 5.69 14.41 -13.77
C PHE A 233 5.57 13.65 -12.46
N PHE A 234 5.05 14.33 -11.44
CA PHE A 234 4.69 13.76 -10.16
C PHE A 234 3.39 14.37 -9.64
N SER A 235 2.52 13.57 -9.07
CA SER A 235 1.30 14.03 -8.41
C SER A 235 1.23 13.53 -6.96
N THR A 236 0.75 14.38 -6.06
CA THR A 236 0.60 14.04 -4.63
C THR A 236 -0.64 13.23 -4.30
N ASN A 237 -1.51 12.93 -5.27
CA ASN A 237 -2.79 12.26 -5.01
C ASN A 237 -2.98 10.98 -5.82
N CYS A 238 -3.51 9.95 -5.16
CA CYS A 238 -3.70 8.62 -5.74
C CYS A 238 -4.67 8.62 -6.93
N SER A 239 -5.78 9.35 -6.86
CA SER A 239 -6.77 9.39 -7.94
C SER A 239 -6.26 10.00 -9.26
N MET A 240 -5.15 10.73 -9.21
CA MET A 240 -4.51 11.35 -10.37
C MET A 240 -3.47 10.46 -11.07
N GLN A 241 -3.09 9.31 -10.47
CA GLN A 241 -1.97 8.51 -11.00
C GLN A 241 -2.29 7.86 -12.34
N GLU A 242 -3.46 7.26 -12.48
CA GLU A 242 -3.87 6.63 -13.74
C GLU A 242 -3.87 7.62 -14.92
N PRO A 243 -4.56 8.78 -14.87
CA PRO A 243 -4.49 9.76 -15.94
C PRO A 243 -3.08 10.33 -16.15
N LEU A 244 -2.27 10.46 -15.09
CA LEU A 244 -0.90 10.97 -15.19
C LEU A 244 0.00 9.97 -15.94
N ILE A 245 -0.03 8.69 -15.61
CA ILE A 245 0.70 7.63 -16.30
C ILE A 245 0.29 7.60 -17.78
N LYS A 246 -1.01 7.57 -18.04
CA LYS A 246 -1.57 7.51 -19.40
C LYS A 246 -1.13 8.70 -20.26
N ALA A 247 -1.31 9.92 -19.78
CA ALA A 247 -0.97 11.13 -20.52
C ALA A 247 0.56 11.27 -20.71
N SER A 248 1.36 10.90 -19.70
CA SER A 248 2.83 10.90 -19.79
C SER A 248 3.32 9.92 -20.85
N LEU A 249 2.77 8.71 -20.91
CA LEU A 249 3.15 7.71 -21.92
C LEU A 249 2.77 8.17 -23.34
N GLN A 250 1.55 8.66 -23.51
CA GLN A 250 1.07 9.18 -24.80
C GLN A 250 1.92 10.36 -25.31
N GLY A 251 2.36 11.23 -24.39
CA GLY A 251 3.21 12.37 -24.70
C GLY A 251 4.71 12.03 -24.81
N GLY A 252 5.13 10.83 -24.44
CA GLY A 252 6.53 10.39 -24.39
C GLY A 252 7.32 11.10 -23.29
N ALA A 253 6.67 11.50 -22.20
CA ALA A 253 7.25 12.16 -21.04
C ALA A 253 7.84 11.14 -20.02
N ILE A 254 8.24 11.61 -18.85
CA ILE A 254 8.90 10.81 -17.80
C ILE A 254 7.97 10.71 -16.59
N LEU A 255 7.84 9.51 -16.03
CA LEU A 255 7.19 9.26 -14.75
C LEU A 255 8.16 8.54 -13.83
N PRO A 256 8.82 9.24 -12.90
CA PRO A 256 9.81 8.62 -12.03
C PRO A 256 9.17 7.77 -10.93
N GLN A 257 8.00 8.17 -10.43
CA GLN A 257 7.30 7.47 -9.35
C GLN A 257 5.88 8.00 -9.17
N GLN A 258 5.00 7.19 -8.60
CA GLN A 258 3.71 7.61 -8.07
C GLN A 258 3.83 8.17 -6.64
N CYS A 259 2.75 8.79 -6.11
CA CYS A 259 2.69 9.25 -4.72
C CYS A 259 2.86 8.10 -3.71
N CYS A 260 2.17 6.99 -3.95
CA CYS A 260 2.33 5.73 -3.24
C CYS A 260 2.94 4.73 -4.23
N PRO A 261 4.27 4.54 -4.20
CA PRO A 261 4.94 3.79 -5.27
C PRO A 261 4.57 2.30 -5.24
N SER A 262 4.14 1.80 -6.40
CA SER A 262 3.66 0.44 -6.56
C SER A 262 3.49 0.07 -8.04
N PRO A 263 3.81 -1.18 -8.45
CA PRO A 263 3.44 -1.68 -9.77
C PRO A 263 1.92 -1.72 -10.01
N TYR A 264 1.12 -1.84 -8.95
CA TYR A 264 -0.34 -1.85 -9.08
C TYR A 264 -0.96 -0.47 -9.09
N HIS A 265 -0.28 0.56 -8.56
CA HIS A 265 -0.84 1.90 -8.40
C HIS A 265 -0.93 2.66 -9.72
N GLY A 266 -2.11 2.64 -10.32
CA GLY A 266 -2.45 3.36 -11.55
C GLY A 266 -1.92 2.74 -12.85
N TYR A 267 -0.85 1.92 -12.82
CA TYR A 267 -0.30 1.31 -14.03
C TYR A 267 -1.28 0.37 -14.74
N PRO A 268 -1.93 -0.61 -14.06
CA PRO A 268 -2.86 -1.50 -14.75
C PRO A 268 -4.00 -0.76 -15.45
N GLY A 269 -4.66 0.15 -14.76
CA GLY A 269 -5.76 0.95 -15.33
C GLY A 269 -5.31 1.85 -16.48
N ALA A 270 -4.20 2.60 -16.28
CA ALA A 270 -3.66 3.49 -17.29
C ALA A 270 -3.25 2.79 -18.60
N LEU A 271 -2.74 1.55 -18.49
CA LEU A 271 -2.17 0.78 -19.59
C LEU A 271 -3.12 -0.30 -20.15
N GLY A 272 -4.34 -0.42 -19.58
CA GLY A 272 -5.31 -1.44 -19.97
C GLY A 272 -4.81 -2.86 -19.71
N ILE A 273 -4.11 -3.07 -18.57
CA ILE A 273 -3.64 -4.38 -18.15
C ILE A 273 -4.71 -5.05 -17.30
N GLU A 274 -5.19 -6.18 -17.75
CA GLU A 274 -6.05 -7.06 -16.97
C GLU A 274 -5.19 -8.05 -16.18
N ILE A 275 -5.36 -8.08 -14.85
CA ILE A 275 -4.68 -9.04 -13.98
C ILE A 275 -5.66 -10.19 -13.70
N PRO A 276 -5.39 -11.39 -14.23
CA PRO A 276 -6.22 -12.57 -13.98
C PRO A 276 -6.35 -12.89 -12.48
N ASP A 277 -7.44 -13.54 -12.08
CA ASP A 277 -7.70 -13.83 -10.67
C ASP A 277 -6.59 -14.69 -10.02
N ASP A 278 -6.03 -15.63 -10.77
CA ASP A 278 -4.92 -16.50 -10.36
C ASP A 278 -3.55 -15.77 -10.31
N LYS A 279 -3.50 -14.51 -10.81
CA LYS A 279 -2.32 -13.65 -10.85
C LYS A 279 -2.42 -12.43 -9.92
N LYS A 280 -3.51 -12.31 -9.18
CA LYS A 280 -3.68 -11.25 -8.18
C LYS A 280 -2.63 -11.39 -7.07
N GLY A 281 -1.83 -10.33 -6.87
CA GLY A 281 -0.70 -10.33 -5.93
C GLY A 281 0.61 -10.90 -6.48
N ASP A 282 0.65 -11.39 -7.72
CA ASP A 282 1.87 -11.78 -8.43
C ASP A 282 2.53 -10.50 -8.99
N ILE A 283 3.46 -9.93 -8.21
CA ILE A 283 4.13 -8.66 -8.52
C ILE A 283 4.99 -8.81 -9.79
N GLU A 284 5.66 -9.94 -9.95
CA GLU A 284 6.53 -10.22 -11.10
C GLU A 284 5.70 -10.21 -12.39
N PHE A 285 4.54 -10.86 -12.38
CA PHE A 285 3.59 -10.82 -13.50
C PHE A 285 3.18 -9.38 -13.84
N ALA A 286 2.77 -8.60 -12.84
CA ALA A 286 2.36 -7.21 -13.05
C ALA A 286 3.48 -6.38 -13.67
N VAL A 287 4.70 -6.48 -13.14
CA VAL A 287 5.90 -5.79 -13.63
C VAL A 287 6.20 -6.15 -15.09
N GLU A 288 6.12 -7.42 -15.46
CA GLU A 288 6.32 -7.89 -16.84
C GLU A 288 5.28 -7.29 -17.79
N GLN A 289 4.00 -7.29 -17.39
CA GLN A 289 2.93 -6.70 -18.21
C GLN A 289 3.14 -5.19 -18.39
N ILE A 290 3.48 -4.46 -17.32
CA ILE A 290 3.76 -3.02 -17.37
C ILE A 290 4.92 -2.74 -18.33
N LYS A 291 6.02 -3.46 -18.19
CA LYS A 291 7.21 -3.34 -19.04
C LYS A 291 6.86 -3.51 -20.52
N GLY A 292 6.05 -4.53 -20.84
CA GLY A 292 5.56 -4.76 -22.21
C GLY A 292 4.75 -3.57 -22.72
N LYS A 293 3.79 -3.06 -21.94
CA LYS A 293 2.92 -1.94 -22.33
C LYS A 293 3.66 -0.62 -22.44
N VAL A 294 4.60 -0.35 -21.55
CA VAL A 294 5.48 0.82 -21.61
C VAL A 294 6.33 0.79 -22.87
N ALA A 295 6.89 -0.38 -23.23
CA ALA A 295 7.66 -0.55 -24.46
C ALA A 295 6.80 -0.35 -25.73
N GLU A 296 5.57 -0.90 -25.77
CA GLU A 296 4.60 -0.66 -26.85
C GLU A 296 4.32 0.84 -27.04
N GLY A 297 4.27 1.62 -25.95
CA GLY A 297 4.08 3.07 -25.95
C GLY A 297 5.36 3.89 -26.20
N ASN A 298 6.50 3.25 -26.52
CA ASN A 298 7.82 3.87 -26.66
C ASN A 298 8.32 4.59 -25.39
N GLY A 299 7.92 4.12 -24.23
CA GLY A 299 8.26 4.68 -22.91
C GLY A 299 9.43 4.01 -22.20
N THR A 300 10.10 3.03 -22.82
CA THR A 300 11.22 2.30 -22.22
C THR A 300 12.26 3.24 -21.63
N GLY A 301 12.64 3.02 -20.34
CA GLY A 301 13.58 3.86 -19.62
C GLY A 301 13.01 5.17 -19.11
N ARG A 302 11.71 5.46 -19.33
CA ARG A 302 11.05 6.71 -18.94
C ARG A 302 9.97 6.55 -17.85
N PHE A 303 9.73 5.31 -17.40
CA PHE A 303 8.75 4.98 -16.36
C PHE A 303 9.41 4.12 -15.29
N SER A 304 9.13 4.41 -14.03
CA SER A 304 9.63 3.63 -12.90
C SER A 304 8.68 3.66 -11.71
N THR A 305 8.91 2.75 -10.78
CA THR A 305 8.21 2.66 -9.49
C THR A 305 9.07 1.88 -8.50
N TRP A 306 8.61 1.71 -7.28
CA TRP A 306 9.22 0.74 -6.36
C TRP A 306 8.90 -0.70 -6.80
N PRO A 307 9.75 -1.69 -6.43
CA PRO A 307 9.54 -3.09 -6.81
C PRO A 307 8.34 -3.72 -6.11
N VAL A 308 7.80 -3.08 -5.06
CA VAL A 308 6.72 -3.61 -4.23
C VAL A 308 5.61 -2.58 -4.01
N PRO A 309 4.34 -3.03 -3.86
CA PRO A 309 3.23 -2.16 -3.51
C PRO A 309 3.30 -1.77 -2.02
N VAL A 310 3.78 -0.56 -1.74
CA VAL A 310 4.08 -0.10 -0.37
C VAL A 310 2.86 -0.14 0.56
N ASN A 311 1.69 0.26 0.08
CA ASN A 311 0.49 0.28 0.92
C ASN A 311 -0.03 -1.14 1.21
N MET A 312 0.05 -2.07 0.25
CA MET A 312 -0.24 -3.48 0.51
C MET A 312 0.72 -4.06 1.54
N MET A 313 2.02 -3.71 1.45
CA MET A 313 3.03 -4.10 2.43
C MET A 313 2.64 -3.61 3.83
N PHE A 314 2.18 -2.37 3.98
CA PHE A 314 1.77 -1.85 5.29
C PHE A 314 0.58 -2.59 5.88
N VAL A 315 -0.36 -3.07 5.06
CA VAL A 315 -1.45 -3.93 5.54
C VAL A 315 -0.93 -5.32 5.90
N GLU A 316 -0.28 -6.01 4.97
CA GLU A 316 0.10 -7.42 5.12
C GLU A 316 1.20 -7.58 6.18
N ALA A 317 2.30 -6.84 6.07
CA ALA A 317 3.36 -6.88 7.08
C ALA A 317 2.93 -6.26 8.42
N GLY A 318 1.99 -5.30 8.42
CA GLY A 318 1.38 -4.76 9.63
C GLY A 318 0.59 -5.82 10.41
N VAL A 319 -0.16 -6.67 9.72
CA VAL A 319 -0.84 -7.82 10.35
C VAL A 319 0.17 -8.84 10.88
N GLU A 320 1.23 -9.15 10.14
CA GLU A 320 2.29 -10.05 10.62
C GLU A 320 3.00 -9.46 11.85
N TYR A 321 3.22 -8.14 11.88
CA TYR A 321 3.78 -7.45 13.05
C TYR A 321 2.83 -7.53 14.26
N ALA A 322 1.54 -7.30 14.05
CA ALA A 322 0.54 -7.42 15.09
C ALA A 322 0.50 -8.83 15.69
N LYS A 323 0.57 -9.87 14.84
CA LYS A 323 0.69 -11.28 15.30
C LYS A 323 1.95 -11.47 16.12
N ALA A 324 3.11 -11.05 15.61
CA ALA A 324 4.39 -11.17 16.31
C ALA A 324 4.35 -10.50 17.69
N TYR A 325 3.74 -9.30 17.77
CA TYR A 325 3.57 -8.60 19.05
C TYR A 325 2.67 -9.37 20.03
N ILE A 326 1.50 -9.82 19.58
CA ILE A 326 0.55 -10.58 20.43
C ILE A 326 1.17 -11.87 20.92
N GLU A 327 2.01 -12.51 20.12
CA GLU A 327 2.72 -13.75 20.43
C GLU A 327 4.02 -13.55 21.23
N GLY A 328 4.35 -12.28 21.58
CA GLY A 328 5.53 -11.95 22.38
C GLY A 328 6.86 -12.09 21.65
N GLN A 329 6.87 -11.89 20.34
CA GLN A 329 8.04 -12.01 19.46
C GLN A 329 8.67 -10.65 19.08
N THR A 330 8.26 -9.56 19.72
CA THR A 330 8.79 -8.21 19.51
C THR A 330 9.42 -7.65 20.78
N ASP A 331 10.36 -6.74 20.63
CA ASP A 331 10.92 -5.96 21.75
C ASP A 331 10.05 -4.71 21.99
N GLY A 332 9.01 -4.89 22.83
CA GLY A 332 8.01 -3.86 23.09
C GLY A 332 7.00 -3.67 21.96
N LYS A 333 6.33 -2.50 21.95
CA LYS A 333 5.26 -2.19 21.00
C LYS A 333 5.77 -1.70 19.65
N ALA A 334 6.96 -1.09 19.60
CA ALA A 334 7.55 -0.47 18.43
C ALA A 334 8.99 -1.00 18.19
N ASP A 335 9.08 -2.24 17.73
CA ASP A 335 10.33 -2.92 17.42
C ASP A 335 10.74 -2.66 15.96
N GLN A 336 11.63 -1.68 15.76
CA GLN A 336 12.13 -1.30 14.43
C GLN A 336 12.79 -2.47 13.70
N ALA A 337 13.53 -3.32 14.40
CA ALA A 337 14.22 -4.46 13.78
C ALA A 337 13.22 -5.48 13.25
N LYS A 338 12.15 -5.77 14.03
CA LYS A 338 11.07 -6.68 13.60
C LYS A 338 10.26 -6.07 12.45
N VAL A 339 9.95 -4.77 12.46
CA VAL A 339 9.30 -4.09 11.34
C VAL A 339 10.13 -4.23 10.07
N LYS A 340 11.44 -3.92 10.14
CA LYS A 340 12.35 -4.04 9.00
C LYS A 340 12.41 -5.47 8.46
N GLU A 341 12.56 -6.47 9.33
CA GLU A 341 12.55 -7.89 8.96
C GLU A 341 11.30 -8.27 8.17
N LEU A 342 10.12 -7.84 8.65
CA LEU A 342 8.84 -8.18 8.02
C LEU A 342 8.63 -7.45 6.68
N PHE A 343 9.07 -6.19 6.58
CA PHE A 343 9.01 -5.43 5.33
C PHE A 343 9.94 -6.04 4.27
N GLU A 344 11.18 -6.37 4.63
CA GLU A 344 12.13 -7.01 3.72
C GLU A 344 11.68 -8.41 3.30
N LYS A 345 11.07 -9.17 4.23
CA LYS A 345 10.48 -10.47 3.92
C LYS A 345 9.33 -10.34 2.92
N TYR A 346 8.47 -9.32 3.07
CA TYR A 346 7.39 -9.05 2.13
C TYR A 346 7.92 -8.62 0.77
N ALA A 347 8.89 -7.70 0.78
CA ALA A 347 9.43 -7.07 -0.41
C ALA A 347 10.39 -7.97 -1.22
N GLY A 348 11.05 -8.92 -0.55
CA GLY A 348 12.13 -9.71 -1.15
C GLY A 348 13.39 -8.92 -1.47
N VAL A 349 13.49 -7.66 -1.02
CA VAL A 349 14.63 -6.76 -1.22
C VAL A 349 14.97 -6.03 0.07
N GLU A 350 16.22 -5.56 0.18
CA GLU A 350 16.62 -4.66 1.27
C GLU A 350 15.85 -3.35 1.21
N MET A 351 15.48 -2.82 2.39
CA MET A 351 14.79 -1.55 2.56
C MET A 351 15.51 -0.67 3.58
N GLU A 352 15.52 0.63 3.32
CA GLU A 352 15.92 1.61 4.32
C GLU A 352 14.73 1.89 5.24
N LEU A 353 14.96 1.82 6.54
CA LEU A 353 13.95 2.13 7.55
C LEU A 353 14.54 3.14 8.53
N THR A 354 13.95 4.33 8.56
CA THR A 354 14.30 5.43 9.44
C THR A 354 13.16 5.76 10.39
N THR A 355 13.41 6.61 11.38
CA THR A 355 12.38 7.15 12.28
C THR A 355 12.13 8.62 12.00
N TYR A 356 10.89 9.05 12.19
CA TYR A 356 10.52 10.45 11.99
C TYR A 356 11.07 11.35 13.10
N GLU A 357 11.69 12.44 12.69
CA GLU A 357 12.08 13.57 13.55
C GLU A 357 11.42 14.85 13.02
N ASN A 358 10.69 15.54 13.87
CA ASN A 358 10.16 16.85 13.54
C ASN A 358 11.31 17.87 13.56
N GLU A 359 11.73 18.35 12.39
CA GLU A 359 12.88 19.28 12.27
C GLU A 359 12.67 20.64 12.95
N GLU A 360 11.41 21.09 13.09
CA GLU A 360 11.10 22.39 13.72
C GLU A 360 11.22 22.33 15.24
N THR A 361 10.78 21.22 15.84
CA THR A 361 10.74 21.03 17.28
C THR A 361 11.89 20.18 17.82
N GLY A 362 12.60 19.44 16.96
CA GLY A 362 13.60 18.44 17.33
C GLY A 362 13.01 17.21 18.01
N LYS A 363 11.68 17.02 17.95
CA LYS A 363 11.02 15.88 18.58
C LYS A 363 11.18 14.63 17.73
N LYS A 364 11.71 13.56 18.34
CA LYS A 364 11.87 12.24 17.72
C LYS A 364 10.71 11.33 18.09
N HIS A 365 10.31 10.51 17.12
CA HIS A 365 9.26 9.51 17.28
C HIS A 365 9.79 8.12 16.93
N ASP A 366 10.25 7.39 17.94
CA ASP A 366 10.85 6.06 17.77
C ASP A 366 9.84 4.99 17.33
N ASN A 367 8.55 5.32 17.32
CA ASN A 367 7.46 4.48 16.84
C ASN A 367 6.92 4.85 15.45
N PHE A 368 7.49 5.89 14.81
CA PHE A 368 7.10 6.33 13.47
C PHE A 368 8.16 5.92 12.46
N PHE A 369 7.90 4.83 11.75
CA PHE A 369 8.84 4.22 10.82
C PHE A 369 8.58 4.70 9.40
N MET A 370 9.62 5.27 8.78
CA MET A 370 9.63 5.74 7.40
C MET A 370 10.46 4.78 6.56
N VAL A 371 9.86 4.27 5.46
CA VAL A 371 10.50 3.30 4.57
C VAL A 371 10.82 3.91 3.22
N LEU A 372 12.02 3.64 2.72
CA LEU A 372 12.47 3.98 1.37
C LEU A 372 12.96 2.72 0.67
N SER A 373 12.57 2.55 -0.59
CA SER A 373 12.99 1.45 -1.46
C SER A 373 13.72 1.97 -2.70
N GLY A 374 14.47 1.10 -3.36
CA GLY A 374 15.01 1.37 -4.69
C GLY A 374 13.93 1.34 -5.77
N TYR A 375 14.36 1.55 -7.03
CA TYR A 375 13.47 1.63 -8.18
C TYR A 375 13.64 0.46 -9.14
N ILE A 376 12.52 0.02 -9.73
CA ILE A 376 12.53 -0.68 -11.00
C ILE A 376 12.18 0.31 -12.11
N THR A 377 12.89 0.23 -13.26
CA THR A 377 12.66 1.07 -14.44
C THR A 377 12.18 0.18 -15.58
N PHE A 378 11.12 0.58 -16.23
CA PHE A 378 10.48 -0.15 -17.33
C PHE A 378 11.06 0.21 -18.69
#